data_8acfd1a791d689c1bdcc26fd9548c5bd
#
_entry.id   8acfd1a791d689c1bdcc26fd9548c5bd
#
_cell.length_a   1.000
_cell.length_b   1.000
_cell.length_c   1.000
_cell.angle_alpha   90.00
_cell.angle_beta   90.00
_cell.angle_gamma   90.00
#
_symmetry.space_group_name_H-M   'P 1'
#
loop_
_entity.id
_entity.type
_entity.pdbx_description
1 polymer ?
#
loop_
_entity_poly.entity_id
_entity_poly.type
_entity_poly.pdbx_seq_one_letter_code
_entity_poly.pdbx_strand_id
1 'polypeptide(L)'
;YPRSPYAAAKLYAYWIVVNYREAFGLHASNGIFFNHESPRRGETFVTRKITRAVGRIAIGEQDRLVLGNLDASRDWGYTPEYTEGMQMMLQQDQPGDYVLATNQTTKVRDFVLMAFGHAGLEIEFQGEGIEEKGVDPSSGKVLVEVSPNYFRPTEVDVLMGDYSKAKEVLGWEPKTKVEELCRIMVEADLALAKHEKAVAGL
;
A
#
# COMPACT_ATOMS: atom_id res chain seq x y z
N TYR A 1 -0.56 -1.39 21.89
CA TYR A 1 0.56 -2.33 22.16
C TYR A 1 1.38 -2.53 20.87
N PRO A 2 2.68 -2.11 20.83
CA PRO A 2 3.52 -2.28 19.66
C PRO A 2 3.82 -3.77 19.41
N ARG A 3 3.56 -4.23 18.18
CA ARG A 3 3.70 -5.64 17.79
C ARG A 3 5.04 -5.95 17.08
N SER A 4 5.95 -4.96 17.01
CA SER A 4 7.26 -5.15 16.40
C SER A 4 8.26 -4.12 16.93
N PRO A 5 9.59 -4.37 16.80
CA PRO A 5 10.61 -3.35 17.10
C PRO A 5 10.40 -2.06 16.31
N TYR A 6 9.96 -2.14 15.06
CA TYR A 6 9.58 -0.97 14.27
C TYR A 6 8.42 -0.19 14.92
N ALA A 7 7.35 -0.86 15.35
CA ALA A 7 6.23 -0.21 16.01
C ALA A 7 6.64 0.45 17.33
N ALA A 8 7.52 -0.18 18.11
CA ALA A 8 8.08 0.41 19.33
C ALA A 8 8.90 1.67 19.04
N ALA A 9 9.74 1.65 18.01
CA ALA A 9 10.51 2.81 17.57
C ALA A 9 9.61 3.96 17.09
N LYS A 10 8.53 3.67 16.36
CA LYS A 10 7.56 4.68 15.93
C LYS A 10 6.78 5.28 17.09
N LEU A 11 6.42 4.47 18.09
CA LEU A 11 5.78 4.96 19.32
C LEU A 11 6.74 5.88 20.11
N TYR A 12 8.01 5.51 20.22
CA TYR A 12 9.03 6.36 20.83
C TYR A 12 9.18 7.70 20.08
N ALA A 13 9.26 7.66 18.76
CA ALA A 13 9.36 8.87 17.94
C ALA A 13 8.15 9.81 18.13
N TYR A 14 6.93 9.27 18.23
CA TYR A 14 5.74 10.04 18.53
C TYR A 14 5.90 10.84 19.84
N TRP A 15 6.27 10.15 20.92
CA TRP A 15 6.41 10.79 22.23
C TRP A 15 7.56 11.78 22.31
N ILE A 16 8.65 11.57 21.59
CA ILE A 16 9.73 12.56 21.49
C ILE A 16 9.22 13.87 20.88
N VAL A 17 8.44 13.80 19.80
CA VAL A 17 7.84 14.99 19.17
C VAL A 17 6.92 15.72 20.14
N VAL A 18 6.04 14.99 20.86
CA VAL A 18 5.14 15.58 21.87
C VAL A 18 5.96 16.27 22.97
N ASN A 19 6.96 15.58 23.54
CA ASN A 19 7.81 16.14 24.62
C ASN A 19 8.52 17.42 24.18
N TYR A 20 9.12 17.44 22.99
CA TYR A 20 9.84 18.62 22.51
C TYR A 20 8.89 19.77 22.17
N ARG A 21 7.72 19.49 21.65
CA ARG A 21 6.68 20.49 21.44
C ARG A 21 6.25 21.16 22.76
N GLU A 22 5.98 20.37 23.79
CA GLU A 22 5.52 20.88 25.08
C GLU A 22 6.64 21.55 25.90
N ALA A 23 7.84 20.96 25.93
CA ALA A 23 8.94 21.46 26.76
C ALA A 23 9.63 22.70 26.17
N PHE A 24 9.73 22.78 24.85
CA PHE A 24 10.53 23.82 24.17
C PHE A 24 9.72 24.72 23.24
N GLY A 25 8.41 24.54 23.15
CA GLY A 25 7.54 25.33 22.28
C GLY A 25 7.83 25.17 20.78
N LEU A 26 8.41 24.02 20.39
CA LEU A 26 8.72 23.76 18.98
C LEU A 26 7.44 23.57 18.17
N HIS A 27 7.40 24.15 16.99
CA HIS A 27 6.36 23.84 16.00
C HIS A 27 6.62 22.48 15.40
N ALA A 28 6.21 21.43 16.12
CA ALA A 28 6.44 20.03 15.77
C ALA A 28 5.12 19.27 15.77
N SER A 29 4.73 18.76 14.62
CA SER A 29 3.50 17.98 14.41
C SER A 29 3.79 16.50 14.16
N ASN A 30 2.97 15.61 14.70
CA ASN A 30 3.02 14.20 14.35
C ASN A 30 2.04 13.90 13.21
N GLY A 31 2.55 13.24 12.17
CA GLY A 31 1.74 12.60 11.15
C GLY A 31 1.63 11.11 11.42
N ILE A 32 0.44 10.63 11.70
CA ILE A 32 0.12 9.21 11.83
C ILE A 32 -0.41 8.74 10.48
N PHE A 33 0.51 8.24 9.64
CA PHE A 33 0.19 7.90 8.26
C PHE A 33 -0.15 6.45 8.10
N PHE A 34 -1.32 6.18 7.56
CA PHE A 34 -1.69 4.86 7.09
C PHE A 34 -0.92 4.52 5.81
N ASN A 35 -1.08 3.32 5.30
CA ASN A 35 -0.29 2.88 4.16
C ASN A 35 -0.51 3.82 2.96
N HIS A 36 0.54 4.45 2.49
CA HIS A 36 0.50 5.35 1.34
C HIS A 36 1.43 4.84 0.26
N GLU A 37 0.87 4.73 -0.93
CA GLU A 37 1.41 3.97 -2.03
C GLU A 37 1.60 4.85 -3.28
N SER A 38 2.50 4.45 -4.13
CA SER A 38 2.74 5.10 -5.42
C SER A 38 3.62 4.22 -6.31
N PRO A 39 3.83 4.57 -7.59
CA PRO A 39 4.83 3.92 -8.43
C PRO A 39 6.27 3.97 -7.90
N ARG A 40 6.53 4.77 -6.85
CA ARG A 40 7.84 4.87 -6.19
C ARG A 40 7.92 4.08 -4.88
N ARG A 41 6.89 3.33 -4.51
CA ARG A 41 6.89 2.45 -3.34
C ARG A 41 7.99 1.41 -3.46
N GLY A 42 8.63 1.02 -2.35
CA GLY A 42 9.61 -0.07 -2.34
C GLY A 42 9.01 -1.38 -2.83
N GLU A 43 9.72 -2.12 -3.67
CA GLU A 43 9.22 -3.31 -4.38
C GLU A 43 8.89 -4.51 -3.47
N THR A 44 9.36 -4.49 -2.22
CA THR A 44 9.07 -5.52 -1.21
C THR A 44 7.72 -5.32 -0.52
N PHE A 45 7.11 -4.13 -0.64
CA PHE A 45 5.78 -3.86 -0.10
C PHE A 45 4.69 -4.46 -0.98
N VAL A 46 3.63 -4.97 -0.35
CA VAL A 46 2.62 -5.82 -0.99
C VAL A 46 2.01 -5.20 -2.25
N THR A 47 1.62 -3.95 -2.23
CA THR A 47 1.03 -3.25 -3.39
C THR A 47 2.00 -3.19 -4.56
N ARG A 48 3.25 -2.74 -4.32
CA ARG A 48 4.26 -2.65 -5.36
C ARG A 48 4.73 -4.02 -5.82
N LYS A 49 4.84 -5.00 -4.92
CA LYS A 49 5.12 -6.38 -5.28
C LYS A 49 4.09 -6.94 -6.26
N ILE A 50 2.80 -6.64 -6.03
CA ILE A 50 1.71 -7.05 -6.92
C ILE A 50 1.85 -6.36 -8.29
N THR A 51 1.93 -5.03 -8.32
CA THR A 51 1.93 -4.29 -9.59
C THR A 51 3.18 -4.56 -10.45
N ARG A 52 4.35 -4.73 -9.82
CA ARG A 52 5.58 -5.17 -10.51
C ARG A 52 5.44 -6.57 -11.10
N ALA A 53 4.92 -7.52 -10.33
CA ALA A 53 4.72 -8.89 -10.82
C ALA A 53 3.70 -8.92 -11.96
N VAL A 54 2.57 -8.23 -11.81
CA VAL A 54 1.52 -8.15 -12.85
C VAL A 54 2.07 -7.55 -14.14
N GLY A 55 2.85 -6.45 -14.06
CA GLY A 55 3.49 -5.85 -15.23
C GLY A 55 4.43 -6.83 -15.96
N ARG A 56 5.23 -7.62 -15.22
CA ARG A 56 6.12 -8.63 -15.78
C ARG A 56 5.38 -9.85 -16.32
N ILE A 57 4.34 -10.31 -15.65
CA ILE A 57 3.48 -11.42 -16.12
C ILE A 57 2.82 -11.04 -17.45
N ALA A 58 2.30 -9.82 -17.56
CA ALA A 58 1.63 -9.34 -18.75
C ALA A 58 2.52 -9.31 -20.00
N ILE A 59 3.84 -9.20 -19.85
CA ILE A 59 4.80 -9.22 -20.97
C ILE A 59 5.60 -10.54 -21.08
N GLY A 60 5.26 -11.56 -20.28
CA GLY A 60 5.87 -12.87 -20.29
C GLY A 60 7.25 -12.97 -19.65
N GLU A 61 7.62 -12.01 -18.78
CA GLU A 61 8.92 -11.99 -18.07
C GLU A 61 8.85 -12.58 -16.66
N GLN A 62 7.65 -12.96 -16.22
CA GLN A 62 7.45 -13.64 -14.94
C GLN A 62 6.29 -14.63 -15.06
N ASP A 63 6.42 -15.80 -14.46
CA ASP A 63 5.40 -16.84 -14.55
C ASP A 63 4.24 -16.63 -13.58
N ARG A 64 4.52 -16.19 -12.35
CA ARG A 64 3.53 -16.09 -11.28
C ARG A 64 3.94 -15.10 -10.21
N LEU A 65 2.94 -14.63 -9.46
CA LEU A 65 3.06 -13.83 -8.25
C LEU A 65 2.89 -14.73 -7.03
N VAL A 66 3.79 -14.64 -6.05
CA VAL A 66 3.69 -15.40 -4.79
C VAL A 66 3.44 -14.43 -3.64
N LEU A 67 2.34 -14.63 -2.90
CA LEU A 67 1.89 -13.80 -1.80
C LEU A 67 1.73 -14.59 -0.49
N GLY A 68 1.44 -13.90 0.60
CA GLY A 68 1.02 -14.49 1.87
C GLY A 68 -0.50 -14.40 2.03
N ASN A 69 -0.95 -13.82 3.17
CA ASN A 69 -2.36 -13.69 3.50
C ASN A 69 -3.10 -12.77 2.51
N LEU A 70 -4.01 -13.33 1.73
CA LEU A 70 -4.84 -12.60 0.77
C LEU A 70 -6.02 -11.88 1.42
N ASP A 71 -6.41 -12.25 2.63
CA ASP A 71 -7.58 -11.68 3.33
C ASP A 71 -7.25 -10.51 4.25
N ALA A 72 -5.95 -10.21 4.45
CA ALA A 72 -5.54 -9.04 5.18
C ALA A 72 -6.08 -7.77 4.51
N SER A 73 -6.70 -6.89 5.32
CA SER A 73 -7.29 -5.63 4.86
C SER A 73 -6.43 -4.45 5.28
N ARG A 74 -6.21 -3.52 4.37
CA ARG A 74 -5.39 -2.31 4.60
C ARG A 74 -6.08 -1.08 4.04
N ASP A 75 -5.81 0.03 4.70
CA ASP A 75 -6.15 1.38 4.22
C ASP A 75 -4.97 1.86 3.36
N TRP A 76 -5.16 1.96 2.05
CA TRP A 76 -4.16 2.37 1.08
C TRP A 76 -4.54 3.70 0.44
N GLY A 77 -3.71 4.73 0.66
CA GLY A 77 -3.87 6.04 0.03
C GLY A 77 -2.74 6.36 -0.97
N TYR A 78 -2.88 7.46 -1.66
CA TYR A 78 -1.93 7.92 -2.68
C TYR A 78 -0.88 8.86 -2.08
N THR A 79 0.39 8.50 -2.15
CA THR A 79 1.52 9.20 -1.50
C THR A 79 1.58 10.72 -1.77
N PRO A 80 1.34 11.23 -2.99
CA PRO A 80 1.34 12.69 -3.22
C PRO A 80 0.35 13.45 -2.35
N GLU A 81 -0.84 12.90 -2.11
CA GLU A 81 -1.84 13.53 -1.23
C GLU A 81 -1.38 13.56 0.23
N TYR A 82 -0.65 12.53 0.68
CA TYR A 82 -0.06 12.50 2.02
C TYR A 82 1.06 13.54 2.18
N THR A 83 1.88 13.76 1.13
CA THR A 83 2.89 14.84 1.16
C THR A 83 2.27 16.22 1.17
N GLU A 84 1.14 16.42 0.49
CA GLU A 84 0.32 17.63 0.60
C GLU A 84 -0.17 17.83 2.04
N GLY A 85 -0.72 16.78 2.66
CA GLY A 85 -1.15 16.81 4.06
C GLY A 85 0.01 17.15 5.03
N MET A 86 1.22 16.62 4.80
CA MET A 86 2.40 16.99 5.58
C MET A 86 2.69 18.50 5.49
N GLN A 87 2.61 19.07 4.29
CA GLN A 87 2.78 20.50 4.09
C GLN A 87 1.69 21.30 4.82
N MET A 88 0.43 20.86 4.71
CA MET A 88 -0.69 21.53 5.37
C MET A 88 -0.56 21.54 6.91
N MET A 89 -0.04 20.45 7.50
CA MET A 89 0.24 20.40 8.95
C MET A 89 1.27 21.46 9.38
N LEU A 90 2.29 21.73 8.57
CA LEU A 90 3.32 22.71 8.86
C LEU A 90 2.87 24.16 8.63
N GLN A 91 1.78 24.39 7.94
CA GLN A 91 1.19 25.71 7.70
C GLN A 91 0.19 26.14 8.77
N GLN A 92 -0.11 25.28 9.76
CA GLN A 92 -1.01 25.63 10.84
C GLN A 92 -0.33 26.56 11.85
N ASP A 93 -1.10 27.47 12.45
CA ASP A 93 -0.60 28.38 13.50
C ASP A 93 -0.13 27.61 14.76
N GLN A 94 -0.75 26.47 15.03
CA GLN A 94 -0.43 25.62 16.16
C GLN A 94 -0.10 24.20 15.69
N PRO A 95 0.97 23.59 16.21
CA PRO A 95 1.33 22.21 15.90
C PRO A 95 0.30 21.24 16.48
N GLY A 96 0.12 20.10 15.83
CA GLY A 96 -0.82 19.07 16.26
C GLY A 96 -0.49 17.68 15.73
N ASP A 97 -1.28 16.71 16.18
CA ASP A 97 -1.15 15.33 15.73
C ASP A 97 -2.33 14.99 14.81
N TYR A 98 -2.01 14.46 13.62
CA TYR A 98 -2.99 14.22 12.58
C TYR A 98 -2.88 12.81 12.02
N VAL A 99 -4.01 12.15 11.83
CA VAL A 99 -4.09 10.91 11.07
C VAL A 99 -4.34 11.25 9.60
N LEU A 100 -3.50 10.72 8.71
CA LEU A 100 -3.77 10.72 7.27
C LEU A 100 -4.05 9.29 6.83
N ALA A 101 -5.26 9.08 6.32
CA ALA A 101 -5.81 7.79 5.96
C ALA A 101 -6.92 7.97 4.92
N THR A 102 -7.46 6.88 4.38
CA THR A 102 -8.58 6.97 3.43
C THR A 102 -9.94 6.67 4.06
N ASN A 103 -9.95 6.16 5.31
CA ASN A 103 -11.14 5.64 5.97
C ASN A 103 -11.84 4.51 5.19
N GLN A 104 -11.08 3.82 4.35
CA GLN A 104 -11.53 2.67 3.57
C GLN A 104 -10.48 1.57 3.65
N THR A 105 -10.94 0.33 3.71
CA THR A 105 -10.05 -0.84 3.66
C THR A 105 -10.31 -1.66 2.42
N THR A 106 -9.23 -2.22 1.88
CA THR A 106 -9.27 -3.13 0.74
C THR A 106 -8.50 -4.39 1.10
N LYS A 107 -9.03 -5.56 0.77
CA LYS A 107 -8.30 -6.82 0.93
C LYS A 107 -7.19 -6.93 -0.09
N VAL A 108 -6.12 -7.62 0.27
CA VAL A 108 -5.02 -7.93 -0.66
C VAL A 108 -5.55 -8.63 -1.91
N ARG A 109 -6.48 -9.58 -1.75
CA ARG A 109 -7.12 -10.30 -2.86
C ARG A 109 -7.81 -9.36 -3.85
N ASP A 110 -8.54 -8.36 -3.36
CA ASP A 110 -9.27 -7.41 -4.20
C ASP A 110 -8.28 -6.51 -4.97
N PHE A 111 -7.17 -6.10 -4.32
CA PHE A 111 -6.12 -5.36 -4.99
C PHE A 111 -5.44 -6.18 -6.10
N VAL A 112 -5.23 -7.49 -5.88
CA VAL A 112 -4.72 -8.40 -6.91
C VAL A 112 -5.67 -8.46 -8.10
N LEU A 113 -6.97 -8.67 -7.88
CA LEU A 113 -7.97 -8.71 -8.95
C LEU A 113 -7.97 -7.41 -9.78
N MET A 114 -7.97 -6.25 -9.10
CA MET A 114 -7.88 -4.95 -9.77
C MET A 114 -6.60 -4.83 -10.59
N ALA A 115 -5.44 -5.23 -10.03
CA ALA A 115 -4.16 -5.12 -10.71
C ALA A 115 -4.09 -5.95 -11.99
N PHE A 116 -4.56 -7.20 -11.94
CA PHE A 116 -4.64 -8.06 -13.12
C PHE A 116 -5.59 -7.48 -14.16
N GLY A 117 -6.78 -7.02 -13.75
CA GLY A 117 -7.74 -6.38 -14.63
C GLY A 117 -7.17 -5.15 -15.36
N HIS A 118 -6.44 -4.27 -14.65
CA HIS A 118 -5.77 -3.11 -15.26
C HIS A 118 -4.65 -3.48 -16.24
N ALA A 119 -4.07 -4.67 -16.11
CA ALA A 119 -3.10 -5.18 -17.07
C ALA A 119 -3.74 -5.96 -18.24
N GLY A 120 -5.06 -6.06 -18.30
CA GLY A 120 -5.81 -6.81 -19.31
C GLY A 120 -5.76 -8.32 -19.12
N LEU A 121 -5.52 -8.79 -17.90
CA LEU A 121 -5.48 -10.20 -17.52
C LEU A 121 -6.67 -10.53 -16.61
N GLU A 122 -7.26 -11.70 -16.80
CA GLU A 122 -8.29 -12.23 -15.91
C GLU A 122 -7.69 -13.29 -14.99
N ILE A 123 -8.13 -13.30 -13.74
CA ILE A 123 -7.84 -14.37 -12.79
C ILE A 123 -9.06 -14.68 -11.95
N GLU A 124 -9.19 -15.96 -11.59
CA GLU A 124 -10.16 -16.44 -10.62
C GLU A 124 -9.43 -17.15 -9.49
N PHE A 125 -9.80 -16.86 -8.24
CA PHE A 125 -9.25 -17.57 -7.10
C PHE A 125 -9.96 -18.92 -6.89
N GLN A 126 -9.17 -19.98 -6.75
CA GLN A 126 -9.61 -21.36 -6.54
C GLN A 126 -8.88 -21.96 -5.33
N GLY A 127 -9.57 -22.75 -4.52
CA GLY A 127 -9.03 -23.32 -3.28
C GLY A 127 -9.17 -22.37 -2.09
N GLU A 128 -8.55 -22.73 -0.97
CA GLU A 128 -8.61 -21.99 0.29
C GLU A 128 -7.26 -22.00 1.02
N GLY A 129 -6.98 -20.92 1.79
CA GLY A 129 -5.81 -20.82 2.63
C GLY A 129 -4.49 -20.89 1.85
N ILE A 130 -3.60 -21.80 2.24
CA ILE A 130 -2.28 -21.95 1.58
C ILE A 130 -2.35 -22.68 0.23
N GLU A 131 -3.44 -23.38 -0.04
CA GLU A 131 -3.68 -24.08 -1.31
C GLU A 131 -4.40 -23.18 -2.33
N GLU A 132 -4.75 -21.97 -1.94
CA GLU A 132 -5.44 -21.03 -2.81
C GLU A 132 -4.54 -20.55 -3.94
N LYS A 133 -5.11 -20.48 -5.15
CA LYS A 133 -4.42 -20.10 -6.39
C LYS A 133 -5.28 -19.13 -7.19
N GLY A 134 -4.64 -18.11 -7.77
CA GLY A 134 -5.24 -17.29 -8.81
C GLY A 134 -4.93 -17.91 -10.17
N VAL A 135 -5.96 -18.32 -10.89
CA VAL A 135 -5.86 -19.06 -12.15
C VAL A 135 -6.44 -18.21 -13.28
N ASP A 136 -5.75 -18.15 -14.41
CA ASP A 136 -6.31 -17.60 -15.64
C ASP A 136 -7.40 -18.55 -16.15
N PRO A 137 -8.67 -18.12 -16.21
CA PRO A 137 -9.79 -18.99 -16.60
C PRO A 137 -9.69 -19.45 -18.06
N SER A 138 -8.98 -18.72 -18.91
CA SER A 138 -8.86 -19.05 -20.33
C SER A 138 -7.84 -20.15 -20.62
N SER A 139 -6.70 -20.15 -19.90
CA SER A 139 -5.59 -21.07 -20.14
C SER A 139 -5.41 -22.12 -19.04
N GLY A 140 -6.01 -21.95 -17.88
CA GLY A 140 -5.78 -22.76 -16.69
C GLY A 140 -4.41 -22.52 -16.03
N LYS A 141 -3.65 -21.50 -16.48
CA LYS A 141 -2.33 -21.20 -15.92
C LYS A 141 -2.48 -20.56 -14.52
N VAL A 142 -1.68 -21.07 -13.57
CA VAL A 142 -1.61 -20.46 -12.23
C VAL A 142 -0.73 -19.22 -12.31
N LEU A 143 -1.33 -18.05 -12.03
CA LEU A 143 -0.67 -16.76 -12.05
C LEU A 143 -0.43 -16.18 -10.65
N VAL A 144 -1.15 -16.66 -9.64
CA VAL A 144 -0.97 -16.28 -8.23
C VAL A 144 -0.91 -17.54 -7.36
N GLU A 145 0.04 -17.57 -6.43
CA GLU A 145 0.18 -18.62 -5.42
C GLU A 145 0.28 -18.03 -4.02
N VAL A 146 -0.24 -18.75 -3.03
CA VAL A 146 -0.06 -18.42 -1.62
C VAL A 146 1.10 -19.24 -1.05
N SER A 147 1.99 -18.60 -0.28
CA SER A 147 3.11 -19.27 0.38
C SER A 147 3.12 -18.95 1.87
N PRO A 148 3.25 -19.97 2.74
CA PRO A 148 3.37 -19.79 4.19
C PRO A 148 4.60 -18.95 4.58
N ASN A 149 5.64 -18.91 3.75
CA ASN A 149 6.86 -18.12 3.98
C ASN A 149 6.61 -16.61 4.03
N TYR A 150 5.49 -16.15 3.48
CA TYR A 150 5.08 -14.74 3.48
C TYR A 150 4.01 -14.41 4.53
N PHE A 151 3.59 -15.37 5.35
CA PHE A 151 2.72 -15.11 6.50
C PHE A 151 3.51 -14.45 7.62
N ARG A 152 2.96 -13.39 8.19
CA ARG A 152 3.58 -12.73 9.34
C ARG A 152 3.12 -13.40 10.63
N PRO A 153 4.01 -13.69 11.59
CA PRO A 153 3.63 -14.30 12.87
C PRO A 153 2.63 -13.46 13.70
N THR A 154 2.66 -12.15 13.52
CA THR A 154 1.81 -11.19 14.22
C THR A 154 1.20 -10.23 13.18
N GLU A 155 0.23 -10.71 12.44
CA GLU A 155 -0.48 -9.87 11.48
C GLU A 155 -1.62 -9.10 12.16
N VAL A 156 -1.86 -7.88 11.69
CA VAL A 156 -3.07 -7.12 12.04
C VAL A 156 -4.06 -7.31 10.90
N ASP A 157 -5.20 -7.91 11.21
CA ASP A 157 -6.18 -8.32 10.19
C ASP A 157 -6.80 -7.10 9.47
N VAL A 158 -7.14 -6.07 10.23
CA VAL A 158 -7.77 -4.85 9.71
C VAL A 158 -7.05 -3.61 10.23
N LEU A 159 -6.64 -2.74 9.32
CA LEU A 159 -6.13 -1.41 9.62
C LEU A 159 -6.93 -0.39 8.81
N MET A 160 -7.72 0.43 9.51
CA MET A 160 -8.49 1.53 8.94
C MET A 160 -8.24 2.78 9.76
N GLY A 161 -7.92 3.89 9.10
CA GLY A 161 -7.68 5.17 9.75
C GLY A 161 -8.87 6.10 9.65
N ASP A 162 -9.01 6.98 10.64
CA ASP A 162 -9.97 8.07 10.63
C ASP A 162 -9.25 9.40 10.45
N TYR A 163 -9.46 10.05 9.29
CA TYR A 163 -8.87 11.34 8.95
C TYR A 163 -9.77 12.54 9.30
N SER A 164 -10.83 12.36 10.05
CA SER A 164 -11.82 13.41 10.35
C SER A 164 -11.19 14.69 10.89
N LYS A 165 -10.22 14.57 11.81
CA LYS A 165 -9.49 15.74 12.34
C LYS A 165 -8.66 16.43 11.25
N ALA A 166 -8.00 15.70 10.37
CA ALA A 166 -7.23 16.28 9.27
C ALA A 166 -8.17 17.04 8.31
N LYS A 167 -9.34 16.50 8.03
CA LYS A 167 -10.36 17.18 7.23
C LYS A 167 -10.87 18.46 7.88
N GLU A 168 -11.23 18.39 9.16
CA GLU A 168 -11.79 19.53 9.89
C GLU A 168 -10.78 20.68 10.07
N VAL A 169 -9.54 20.35 10.45
CA VAL A 169 -8.54 21.36 10.83
C VAL A 169 -7.69 21.80 9.63
N LEU A 170 -7.26 20.86 8.79
CA LEU A 170 -6.39 21.14 7.66
C LEU A 170 -7.16 21.38 6.35
N GLY A 171 -8.42 20.93 6.26
CA GLY A 171 -9.14 20.84 4.99
C GLY A 171 -8.62 19.69 4.10
N TRP A 172 -7.81 18.79 4.66
CA TRP A 172 -7.23 17.67 3.92
C TRP A 172 -8.18 16.49 3.82
N GLU A 173 -8.36 15.96 2.63
CA GLU A 173 -9.05 14.68 2.39
C GLU A 173 -8.45 13.94 1.21
N PRO A 174 -8.43 12.60 1.23
CA PRO A 174 -7.95 11.80 0.12
C PRO A 174 -8.95 11.85 -1.05
N LYS A 175 -8.45 12.04 -2.27
CA LYS A 175 -9.25 12.12 -3.49
C LYS A 175 -9.12 10.86 -4.33
N THR A 176 -7.92 10.27 -4.34
CA THR A 176 -7.59 9.09 -5.13
C THR A 176 -8.10 7.83 -4.43
N LYS A 177 -9.05 7.15 -5.06
CA LYS A 177 -9.55 5.86 -4.57
C LYS A 177 -8.57 4.74 -4.89
N VAL A 178 -8.66 3.63 -4.17
CA VAL A 178 -7.76 2.48 -4.30
C VAL A 178 -7.73 1.91 -5.72
N GLU A 179 -8.84 1.89 -6.43
CA GLU A 179 -8.91 1.42 -7.83
C GLU A 179 -8.07 2.29 -8.76
N GLU A 180 -8.20 3.62 -8.64
CA GLU A 180 -7.40 4.58 -9.40
C GLU A 180 -5.92 4.50 -9.01
N LEU A 181 -5.61 4.37 -7.72
CA LEU A 181 -4.25 4.15 -7.22
C LEU A 181 -3.65 2.87 -7.83
N CYS A 182 -4.39 1.77 -7.84
CA CYS A 182 -3.98 0.52 -8.45
C CYS A 182 -3.68 0.70 -9.95
N ARG A 183 -4.56 1.37 -10.68
CA ARG A 183 -4.37 1.68 -12.11
C ARG A 183 -3.07 2.46 -12.35
N ILE A 184 -2.84 3.55 -11.62
CA ILE A 184 -1.63 4.37 -11.71
C ILE A 184 -0.37 3.53 -11.50
N MET A 185 -0.39 2.65 -10.51
CA MET A 185 0.77 1.81 -10.19
C MET A 185 1.00 0.73 -11.25
N VAL A 186 -0.06 0.08 -11.73
CA VAL A 186 0.04 -0.96 -12.78
C VAL A 186 0.54 -0.37 -14.10
N GLU A 187 0.00 0.76 -14.53
CA GLU A 187 0.44 1.43 -15.76
C GLU A 187 1.94 1.78 -15.70
N ALA A 188 2.39 2.34 -14.58
CA ALA A 188 3.80 2.68 -14.38
C ALA A 188 4.70 1.43 -14.38
N ASP A 189 4.30 0.35 -13.70
CA ASP A 189 5.09 -0.87 -13.60
C ASP A 189 5.07 -1.68 -14.90
N LEU A 190 3.99 -1.65 -15.67
CA LEU A 190 3.93 -2.24 -17.01
C LEU A 190 4.87 -1.50 -17.99
N ALA A 191 4.88 -0.17 -17.92
CA ALA A 191 5.81 0.63 -18.73
C ALA A 191 7.28 0.33 -18.33
N LEU A 192 7.56 0.24 -17.03
CA LEU A 192 8.88 -0.10 -16.52
C LEU A 192 9.31 -1.50 -16.96
N ALA A 193 8.44 -2.50 -16.86
CA ALA A 193 8.74 -3.88 -17.29
C ALA A 193 9.05 -3.95 -18.79
N LYS A 194 8.30 -3.23 -19.64
CA LYS A 194 8.59 -3.13 -21.08
C LYS A 194 9.95 -2.49 -21.37
N HIS A 195 10.29 -1.43 -20.62
CA HIS A 195 11.59 -0.78 -20.73
C HIS A 195 12.74 -1.72 -20.31
N GLU A 196 12.63 -2.37 -19.16
CA GLU A 196 13.62 -3.35 -18.68
C GLU A 196 13.85 -4.47 -19.69
N LYS A 197 12.78 -5.01 -20.25
CA LYS A 197 12.87 -6.04 -21.30
C LYS A 197 13.60 -5.54 -22.56
N ALA A 198 13.30 -4.34 -23.00
CA ALA A 198 13.94 -3.75 -24.18
C ALA A 198 15.46 -3.53 -23.95
N VAL A 199 15.85 -3.08 -22.75
CA VAL A 199 17.26 -2.87 -22.39
C VAL A 199 18.01 -4.20 -22.24
N ALA A 200 17.37 -5.24 -21.69
CA ALA A 200 17.98 -6.55 -21.51
C ALA A 200 18.15 -7.33 -22.84
N GLY A 201 17.38 -6.98 -23.87
CA GLY A 201 17.46 -7.56 -25.20
C GLY A 201 18.46 -6.87 -26.16
N LEU A 202 19.10 -5.80 -25.69
CA LEU A 202 20.20 -5.09 -26.37
C LEU A 202 21.55 -5.65 -25.96
#